data_2a4a68f39b9a010101547be1fbb2333c
#
_entry.id   2a4a68f39b9a010101547be1fbb2333c
#
_cell.length_a   1.000
_cell.length_b   1.000
_cell.length_c   1.000
_cell.angle_alpha   90.00
_cell.angle_beta   90.00
_cell.angle_gamma   90.00
#
_symmetry.space_group_name_H-M   'P 1'
#
loop_
_entity.id
_entity.type
_entity.pdbx_description
1 polymer ?
#
loop_
_entity_poly.entity_id
_entity_poly.type
_entity_poly.pdbx_seq_one_letter_code
_entity_poly.pdbx_strand_id
1 'polypeptide(L)'
;MTHNSDPLTLKLSLREKCAYGMGDFGSNLMLCIGTLYLLKFYTDELGMPAFYGGIIFLVAKFFTAFTDMLTGVLLDSRRNIGARGKFRPFILYASVPVALVATAQFMANDFSLTVKTALATVLFMMFGLCYSLMNCAYGAMVPAITKNPNERAQLAAWRQGGATVGLLLCTVGFMPIQALFVSQPSLGYLVAALVFVTGGLFCMWWCYSGVKERYVELTPDHHKPGILKSFCAIFRNPPLLVLCIANLCTLAAFNIKLAIQVYYTQYVLNDLHLLSWMGFFSMGCILIGVFLVPGAVKRFGKKPVYLGGLTLWAVGDVLNFFWGTSSLLFVLFSCMAFFGTAFVNSLNWALVPDTVDYGEWKTGIRAEGSVYTGYTFSRKISAALAGFLPGIMLTQIGYVPHAVQSAGTLLGLRQLIFLWPCGLAIVAAVTMGLFYKLNEARFAFIIEEIGKRKKQTANTPEITTNNKASAVTL
;
A
#
# COMPACT_ATOMS: atom_id res chain seq x y z
N MET A 1 18.42 -38.22 -12.83
CA MET A 1 18.64 -37.29 -13.96
C MET A 1 18.12 -35.93 -13.54
N THR A 2 18.97 -35.09 -12.91
CA THR A 2 18.62 -33.71 -12.52
C THR A 2 18.92 -32.82 -13.71
N HIS A 3 17.87 -32.41 -14.42
CA HIS A 3 17.99 -31.33 -15.42
C HIS A 3 18.49 -30.08 -14.71
N ASN A 4 19.76 -29.77 -14.92
CA ASN A 4 20.39 -28.49 -14.57
C ASN A 4 19.83 -27.40 -15.51
N SER A 5 18.56 -27.01 -15.32
CA SER A 5 18.01 -25.84 -15.99
C SER A 5 18.67 -24.61 -15.39
N ASP A 6 19.24 -23.76 -16.23
CA ASP A 6 19.83 -22.48 -15.84
C ASP A 6 18.85 -21.73 -14.91
N PRO A 7 19.29 -21.28 -13.73
CA PRO A 7 18.44 -20.55 -12.75
C PRO A 7 17.70 -19.35 -13.34
N LEU A 8 18.24 -18.74 -14.42
CA LEU A 8 17.66 -17.59 -15.11
C LEU A 8 16.54 -17.97 -16.09
N THR A 9 16.43 -19.25 -16.48
CA THR A 9 15.42 -19.74 -17.44
C THR A 9 14.29 -20.52 -16.79
N LEU A 10 14.38 -20.79 -15.48
CA LEU A 10 13.36 -21.54 -14.74
C LEU A 10 12.00 -20.84 -14.83
N LYS A 11 11.00 -21.55 -15.34
CA LYS A 11 9.59 -21.12 -15.35
C LYS A 11 8.86 -21.69 -14.14
N LEU A 12 8.13 -20.83 -13.44
CA LEU A 12 7.27 -21.24 -12.33
C LEU A 12 5.96 -21.82 -12.85
N SER A 13 5.43 -22.83 -12.17
CA SER A 13 4.11 -23.35 -12.49
C SER A 13 3.01 -22.34 -12.20
N LEU A 14 1.90 -22.40 -12.93
CA LEU A 14 0.74 -21.53 -12.68
C LEU A 14 0.20 -21.72 -11.24
N ARG A 15 0.22 -22.94 -10.74
CA ARG A 15 -0.17 -23.27 -9.35
C ARG A 15 0.67 -22.52 -8.33
N GLU A 16 1.96 -22.40 -8.54
CA GLU A 16 2.88 -21.69 -7.63
C GLU A 16 2.67 -20.17 -7.69
N LYS A 17 2.45 -19.61 -8.89
CA LYS A 17 2.11 -18.19 -9.09
C LYS A 17 0.79 -17.84 -8.41
N CYS A 18 -0.24 -18.68 -8.58
CA CYS A 18 -1.52 -18.53 -7.92
C CYS A 18 -1.35 -18.61 -6.39
N ALA A 19 -0.64 -19.61 -5.87
CA ALA A 19 -0.38 -19.76 -4.46
C ALA A 19 0.35 -18.54 -3.86
N TYR A 20 1.31 -17.96 -4.61
CA TYR A 20 1.94 -16.72 -4.20
C TYR A 20 0.96 -15.54 -4.19
N GLY A 21 0.13 -15.38 -5.20
CA GLY A 21 -0.92 -14.34 -5.24
C GLY A 21 -1.94 -14.46 -4.10
N MET A 22 -2.28 -15.69 -3.67
CA MET A 22 -3.15 -15.94 -2.52
C MET A 22 -2.56 -15.42 -1.20
N GLY A 23 -1.24 -15.24 -1.08
CA GLY A 23 -0.61 -14.61 0.07
C GLY A 23 -1.04 -13.14 0.24
N ASP A 24 -1.00 -12.35 -0.83
CA ASP A 24 -1.42 -10.94 -0.76
C ASP A 24 -2.96 -10.80 -0.70
N PHE A 25 -3.69 -11.70 -1.34
CA PHE A 25 -5.13 -11.80 -1.18
C PHE A 25 -5.51 -12.02 0.30
N GLY A 26 -4.94 -13.04 0.95
CA GLY A 26 -5.21 -13.35 2.35
C GLY A 26 -4.78 -12.25 3.33
N SER A 27 -3.60 -11.66 3.11
CA SER A 27 -3.12 -10.56 3.93
C SER A 27 -4.00 -9.32 3.82
N ASN A 28 -4.54 -9.02 2.62
CA ASN A 28 -5.47 -7.92 2.40
C ASN A 28 -6.85 -8.18 2.99
N LEU A 29 -7.35 -9.42 3.02
CA LEU A 29 -8.58 -9.73 3.75
C LEU A 29 -8.48 -9.31 5.22
N MET A 30 -7.34 -9.57 5.88
CA MET A 30 -7.13 -9.21 7.29
C MET A 30 -6.85 -7.71 7.49
N LEU A 31 -6.17 -7.05 6.54
CA LEU A 31 -5.79 -5.64 6.64
C LEU A 31 -6.95 -4.70 6.30
N CYS A 32 -7.68 -5.00 5.21
CA CYS A 32 -8.68 -4.09 4.66
C CYS A 32 -9.90 -3.94 5.56
N ILE A 33 -10.30 -4.98 6.29
CA ILE A 33 -11.40 -4.88 7.25
C ILE A 33 -11.11 -3.82 8.33
N GLY A 34 -9.85 -3.76 8.82
CA GLY A 34 -9.43 -2.72 9.76
C GLY A 34 -9.41 -1.34 9.11
N THR A 35 -8.92 -1.22 7.89
CA THR A 35 -8.83 0.07 7.18
C THR A 35 -10.19 0.65 6.84
N LEU A 36 -11.16 -0.20 6.46
CA LEU A 36 -12.48 0.21 5.99
C LEU A 36 -13.49 0.43 7.14
N TYR A 37 -13.47 -0.44 8.15
CA TYR A 37 -14.59 -0.56 9.07
C TYR A 37 -14.23 -0.33 10.55
N LEU A 38 -12.95 -0.38 10.90
CA LEU A 38 -12.56 -0.29 12.31
C LEU A 38 -12.86 1.08 12.93
N LEU A 39 -12.68 2.18 12.17
CA LEU A 39 -13.04 3.51 12.65
C LEU A 39 -14.55 3.58 12.96
N LYS A 40 -15.37 3.05 12.06
CA LYS A 40 -16.82 2.98 12.25
C LYS A 40 -17.20 2.12 13.46
N PHE A 41 -16.57 0.97 13.64
CA PHE A 41 -16.77 0.14 14.82
C PHE A 41 -16.43 0.88 16.12
N TYR A 42 -15.33 1.65 16.13
CA TYR A 42 -14.96 2.45 17.30
C TYR A 42 -15.97 3.55 17.61
N THR A 43 -16.49 4.24 16.59
CA THR A 43 -17.46 5.32 16.78
C THR A 43 -18.85 4.78 17.15
N ASP A 44 -19.36 3.84 16.38
CA ASP A 44 -20.77 3.42 16.46
C ASP A 44 -20.99 2.35 17.54
N GLU A 45 -20.11 1.36 17.66
CA GLU A 45 -20.29 0.23 18.59
C GLU A 45 -19.60 0.46 19.95
N LEU A 46 -18.39 1.01 19.96
CA LEU A 46 -17.67 1.30 21.20
C LEU A 46 -18.05 2.67 21.79
N GLY A 47 -18.78 3.52 21.05
CA GLY A 47 -19.15 4.87 21.49
C GLY A 47 -17.96 5.80 21.70
N MET A 48 -16.84 5.55 21.01
CA MET A 48 -15.65 6.37 21.13
C MET A 48 -15.75 7.59 20.19
N PRO A 49 -15.40 8.80 20.65
CA PRO A 49 -15.26 9.95 19.73
C PRO A 49 -14.29 9.63 18.60
N ALA A 50 -14.64 9.99 17.35
CA ALA A 50 -13.85 9.68 16.15
C ALA A 50 -12.40 10.19 16.23
N PHE A 51 -12.16 11.28 16.96
CA PHE A 51 -10.84 11.82 17.24
C PHE A 51 -9.89 10.78 17.88
N TYR A 52 -10.37 10.01 18.87
CA TYR A 52 -9.56 8.96 19.50
C TYR A 52 -9.23 7.85 18.52
N GLY A 53 -10.17 7.45 17.66
CA GLY A 53 -9.91 6.50 16.58
C GLY A 53 -8.80 6.97 15.62
N GLY A 54 -8.82 8.25 15.26
CA GLY A 54 -7.77 8.87 14.46
C GLY A 54 -6.41 8.84 15.14
N ILE A 55 -6.34 9.16 16.45
CA ILE A 55 -5.07 9.08 17.23
C ILE A 55 -4.57 7.65 17.30
N ILE A 56 -5.43 6.66 17.55
CA ILE A 56 -5.04 5.24 17.56
C ILE A 56 -4.38 4.85 16.25
N PHE A 57 -4.98 5.22 15.11
CA PHE A 57 -4.41 4.91 13.80
C PHE A 57 -3.08 5.62 13.56
N LEU A 58 -2.95 6.88 13.96
CA LEU A 58 -1.71 7.63 13.83
C LEU A 58 -0.57 6.95 14.61
N VAL A 59 -0.78 6.76 15.92
CA VAL A 59 0.23 6.18 16.82
C VAL A 59 0.63 4.77 16.34
N ALA A 60 -0.35 3.93 16.05
CA ALA A 60 -0.07 2.56 15.62
C ALA A 60 0.62 2.49 14.24
N LYS A 61 0.30 3.38 13.30
CA LYS A 61 0.99 3.42 11.99
C LYS A 61 2.44 3.88 12.13
N PHE A 62 2.72 4.86 12.98
CA PHE A 62 4.11 5.22 13.30
C PHE A 62 4.85 4.05 13.94
N PHE A 63 4.25 3.40 14.93
CA PHE A 63 4.81 2.20 15.56
C PHE A 63 5.10 1.09 14.52
N THR A 64 4.15 0.84 13.61
CA THR A 64 4.33 -0.15 12.54
C THR A 64 5.49 0.20 11.62
N ALA A 65 5.78 1.47 11.37
CA ALA A 65 6.94 1.88 10.57
C ALA A 65 8.27 1.46 11.23
N PHE A 66 8.36 1.53 12.56
CA PHE A 66 9.53 1.02 13.30
C PHE A 66 9.59 -0.51 13.31
N THR A 67 8.46 -1.17 13.53
CA THR A 67 8.42 -2.64 13.58
C THR A 67 8.73 -3.28 12.24
N ASP A 68 8.36 -2.67 11.12
CA ASP A 68 8.75 -3.14 9.78
C ASP A 68 10.28 -3.14 9.59
N MET A 69 10.95 -2.11 10.12
CA MET A 69 12.40 -2.03 10.05
C MET A 69 13.06 -3.10 10.93
N LEU A 70 12.59 -3.25 12.18
CA LEU A 70 13.08 -4.29 13.09
C LEU A 70 12.84 -5.69 12.49
N THR A 71 11.68 -5.92 11.90
CA THR A 71 11.35 -7.17 11.22
C THR A 71 12.29 -7.45 10.06
N GLY A 72 12.59 -6.43 9.24
CA GLY A 72 13.57 -6.57 8.15
C GLY A 72 14.94 -7.03 8.66
N VAL A 73 15.45 -6.41 9.73
CA VAL A 73 16.72 -6.81 10.38
C VAL A 73 16.62 -8.22 10.93
N LEU A 74 15.53 -8.58 11.61
CA LEU A 74 15.30 -9.92 12.17
C LEU A 74 15.32 -10.99 11.08
N LEU A 75 14.64 -10.77 9.97
CA LEU A 75 14.60 -11.70 8.84
C LEU A 75 15.96 -11.85 8.16
N ASP A 76 16.71 -10.76 8.03
CA ASP A 76 18.05 -10.78 7.42
C ASP A 76 19.07 -11.48 8.33
N SER A 77 18.99 -11.28 9.65
CA SER A 77 19.93 -11.86 10.64
C SER A 77 19.80 -13.37 10.81
N ARG A 78 18.71 -13.96 10.34
CA ARG A 78 18.47 -15.40 10.48
C ARG A 78 19.44 -16.21 9.61
N ARG A 79 20.36 -16.91 10.25
CA ARG A 79 21.38 -17.79 9.62
C ARG A 79 20.95 -19.26 9.55
N ASN A 80 20.15 -19.73 10.51
CA ASN A 80 19.67 -21.11 10.52
C ASN A 80 18.48 -21.29 9.58
N ILE A 81 18.74 -21.89 8.42
CA ILE A 81 17.74 -22.24 7.42
C ILE A 81 17.37 -23.71 7.65
N GLY A 82 16.22 -23.95 8.27
CA GLY A 82 15.67 -25.29 8.40
C GLY A 82 15.06 -25.82 7.11
N ALA A 83 14.61 -27.07 7.12
CA ALA A 83 13.93 -27.72 5.98
C ALA A 83 12.69 -26.94 5.45
N ARG A 84 12.13 -26.03 6.26
CA ARG A 84 10.96 -25.21 5.91
C ARG A 84 11.31 -23.90 5.19
N GLY A 85 12.58 -23.60 4.92
CA GLY A 85 13.03 -22.35 4.30
C GLY A 85 13.34 -21.23 5.31
N LYS A 86 13.74 -20.05 4.78
CA LYS A 86 14.10 -18.86 5.56
C LYS A 86 12.85 -18.03 5.94
N PHE A 87 11.98 -17.76 4.98
CA PHE A 87 10.85 -16.82 5.10
C PHE A 87 9.50 -17.51 5.34
N ARG A 88 9.28 -18.68 4.74
CA ARG A 88 8.02 -19.43 4.85
C ARG A 88 7.55 -19.70 6.29
N PRO A 89 8.41 -20.07 7.26
CA PRO A 89 7.97 -20.25 8.64
C PRO A 89 7.32 -19.02 9.26
N PHE A 90 7.78 -17.82 8.92
CA PHE A 90 7.19 -16.58 9.44
C PHE A 90 5.78 -16.36 8.88
N ILE A 91 5.52 -16.72 7.61
CA ILE A 91 4.18 -16.67 7.05
C ILE A 91 3.24 -17.59 7.84
N LEU A 92 3.66 -18.81 8.12
CA LEU A 92 2.85 -19.79 8.84
C LEU A 92 2.58 -19.36 10.29
N TYR A 93 3.64 -19.00 11.04
CA TYR A 93 3.51 -18.74 12.46
C TYR A 93 2.99 -17.35 12.78
N ALA A 94 3.30 -16.32 11.97
CA ALA A 94 2.82 -14.96 12.21
C ALA A 94 1.37 -14.76 11.75
N SER A 95 0.86 -15.55 10.79
CA SER A 95 -0.53 -15.42 10.33
C SER A 95 -1.55 -15.72 11.42
N VAL A 96 -1.25 -16.64 12.34
CA VAL A 96 -2.16 -16.98 13.46
C VAL A 96 -2.31 -15.80 14.44
N PRO A 97 -1.25 -15.21 15.01
CA PRO A 97 -1.37 -14.00 15.83
C PRO A 97 -2.04 -12.84 15.09
N VAL A 98 -1.74 -12.63 13.79
CA VAL A 98 -2.44 -11.62 12.97
C VAL A 98 -3.95 -11.87 12.98
N ALA A 99 -4.36 -13.10 12.75
CA ALA A 99 -5.77 -13.48 12.73
C ALA A 99 -6.46 -13.25 14.08
N LEU A 100 -5.83 -13.67 15.17
CA LEU A 100 -6.36 -13.49 16.53
C LEU A 100 -6.51 -12.02 16.89
N VAL A 101 -5.48 -11.21 16.64
CA VAL A 101 -5.50 -9.79 16.99
C VAL A 101 -6.43 -9.01 16.06
N ALA A 102 -6.48 -9.33 14.75
CA ALA A 102 -7.43 -8.72 13.83
C ALA A 102 -8.89 -8.94 14.26
N THR A 103 -9.22 -10.14 14.73
CA THR A 103 -10.54 -10.46 15.28
C THR A 103 -10.80 -9.74 16.60
N ALA A 104 -9.82 -9.71 17.52
CA ALA A 104 -9.94 -9.06 18.82
C ALA A 104 -10.21 -7.55 18.70
N GLN A 105 -9.80 -6.88 17.64
CA GLN A 105 -10.09 -5.47 17.38
C GLN A 105 -11.58 -5.17 17.21
N PHE A 106 -12.40 -6.17 16.85
CA PHE A 106 -13.84 -6.07 16.66
C PHE A 106 -14.65 -6.64 17.85
N MET A 107 -14.02 -6.81 19.00
CA MET A 107 -14.73 -7.23 20.23
C MET A 107 -15.25 -5.99 20.95
N ALA A 108 -16.59 -5.90 21.10
CA ALA A 108 -17.23 -4.87 21.90
C ALA A 108 -16.97 -5.11 23.40
N ASN A 109 -16.85 -4.02 24.15
CA ASN A 109 -16.69 -4.06 25.60
C ASN A 109 -17.31 -2.80 26.24
N ASP A 110 -17.70 -2.90 27.51
CA ASP A 110 -18.34 -1.82 28.28
C ASP A 110 -17.37 -1.11 29.24
N PHE A 111 -16.07 -1.13 28.90
CA PHE A 111 -15.05 -0.45 29.69
C PHE A 111 -15.15 1.08 29.61
N SER A 112 -14.49 1.77 30.54
CA SER A 112 -14.39 3.24 30.49
C SER A 112 -13.67 3.68 29.18
N LEU A 113 -13.94 4.91 28.74
CA LEU A 113 -13.33 5.46 27.49
C LEU A 113 -11.81 5.34 27.46
N THR A 114 -11.15 5.61 28.60
CA THR A 114 -9.69 5.51 28.72
C THR A 114 -9.21 4.08 28.48
N VAL A 115 -9.87 3.08 29.09
CA VAL A 115 -9.52 1.67 28.94
C VAL A 115 -9.80 1.19 27.52
N LYS A 116 -10.94 1.57 26.92
CA LYS A 116 -11.27 1.27 25.52
C LYS A 116 -10.20 1.79 24.57
N THR A 117 -9.79 3.06 24.73
CA THR A 117 -8.78 3.71 23.90
C THR A 117 -7.41 3.03 24.06
N ALA A 118 -7.00 2.73 25.29
CA ALA A 118 -5.75 2.04 25.55
C ALA A 118 -5.74 0.63 24.95
N LEU A 119 -6.81 -0.14 25.16
CA LEU A 119 -6.94 -1.49 24.62
C LEU A 119 -6.92 -1.50 23.07
N ALA A 120 -7.70 -0.61 22.45
CA ALA A 120 -7.75 -0.46 20.99
C ALA A 120 -6.37 -0.08 20.43
N THR A 121 -5.63 0.83 21.12
CA THR A 121 -4.28 1.22 20.73
C THR A 121 -3.33 0.01 20.78
N VAL A 122 -3.31 -0.72 21.89
CA VAL A 122 -2.44 -1.89 22.07
C VAL A 122 -2.76 -2.98 21.04
N LEU A 123 -4.04 -3.29 20.83
CA LEU A 123 -4.46 -4.29 19.84
C LEU A 123 -4.06 -3.88 18.43
N PHE A 124 -4.22 -2.60 18.06
CA PHE A 124 -3.85 -2.15 16.72
C PHE A 124 -2.33 -2.10 16.53
N MET A 125 -1.55 -1.77 17.57
CA MET A 125 -0.08 -1.88 17.54
C MET A 125 0.39 -3.33 17.44
N MET A 126 -0.23 -4.25 18.20
CA MET A 126 0.07 -5.69 18.11
C MET A 126 -0.27 -6.26 16.73
N PHE A 127 -1.41 -5.86 16.16
CA PHE A 127 -1.75 -6.19 14.78
C PHE A 127 -0.67 -5.73 13.82
N GLY A 128 -0.23 -4.47 13.93
CA GLY A 128 0.84 -3.89 13.11
C GLY A 128 2.15 -4.68 13.20
N LEU A 129 2.56 -5.07 14.42
CA LEU A 129 3.78 -5.86 14.65
C LEU A 129 3.69 -7.25 14.00
N CYS A 130 2.62 -7.99 14.28
CA CYS A 130 2.43 -9.33 13.74
C CYS A 130 2.27 -9.30 12.21
N TYR A 131 1.52 -8.31 11.69
CA TYR A 131 1.35 -8.10 10.26
C TYR A 131 2.68 -7.76 9.57
N SER A 132 3.53 -6.93 10.18
CA SER A 132 4.89 -6.65 9.69
C SER A 132 5.71 -7.93 9.53
N LEU A 133 5.73 -8.79 10.56
CA LEU A 133 6.45 -10.07 10.51
C LEU A 133 5.98 -10.95 9.35
N MET A 134 4.68 -11.06 9.16
CA MET A 134 4.08 -11.86 8.09
C MET A 134 4.35 -11.25 6.71
N ASN A 135 4.05 -9.97 6.53
CA ASN A 135 4.09 -9.30 5.23
C ASN A 135 5.51 -9.01 4.74
N CYS A 136 6.44 -8.66 5.64
CA CYS A 136 7.84 -8.48 5.28
C CYS A 136 8.48 -9.81 4.85
N ALA A 137 8.20 -10.92 5.56
CA ALA A 137 8.67 -12.23 5.16
C ALA A 137 8.10 -12.65 3.79
N TYR A 138 6.81 -12.43 3.57
CA TYR A 138 6.15 -12.68 2.30
C TYR A 138 6.77 -11.86 1.14
N GLY A 139 6.99 -10.57 1.34
CA GLY A 139 7.62 -9.70 0.32
C GLY A 139 9.08 -10.08 0.03
N ALA A 140 9.85 -10.45 1.07
CA ALA A 140 11.25 -10.86 0.95
C ALA A 140 11.45 -12.23 0.28
N MET A 141 10.39 -13.02 0.13
CA MET A 141 10.46 -14.37 -0.43
C MET A 141 10.66 -14.39 -1.96
N VAL A 142 10.31 -13.32 -2.71
CA VAL A 142 10.37 -13.30 -4.18
C VAL A 142 11.74 -13.67 -4.75
N PRO A 143 12.84 -13.05 -4.30
CA PRO A 143 14.19 -13.43 -4.77
C PRO A 143 14.57 -14.87 -4.44
N ALA A 144 14.03 -15.42 -3.35
CA ALA A 144 14.27 -16.80 -2.94
C ALA A 144 13.47 -17.82 -3.78
N ILE A 145 12.36 -17.42 -4.41
CA ILE A 145 11.55 -18.27 -5.28
C ILE A 145 12.20 -18.43 -6.66
N THR A 146 12.63 -17.32 -7.27
CA THR A 146 13.15 -17.31 -8.64
C THR A 146 14.20 -16.23 -8.88
N LYS A 147 15.20 -16.54 -9.71
CA LYS A 147 16.19 -15.58 -10.25
C LYS A 147 15.76 -15.00 -11.60
N ASN A 148 14.75 -15.57 -12.26
CA ASN A 148 14.26 -15.11 -13.56
C ASN A 148 13.49 -13.79 -13.43
N PRO A 149 13.94 -12.68 -14.08
CA PRO A 149 13.26 -11.38 -13.98
C PRO A 149 11.81 -11.38 -14.49
N ASN A 150 11.52 -12.16 -15.56
CA ASN A 150 10.17 -12.27 -16.10
C ASN A 150 9.22 -12.97 -15.13
N GLU A 151 9.69 -14.02 -14.44
CA GLU A 151 8.91 -14.72 -13.43
C GLU A 151 8.67 -13.84 -12.19
N ARG A 152 9.66 -13.04 -11.79
CA ARG A 152 9.49 -12.02 -10.71
C ARG A 152 8.42 -11.00 -11.06
N ALA A 153 8.41 -10.51 -12.31
CA ALA A 153 7.38 -9.58 -12.79
C ALA A 153 5.99 -10.22 -12.77
N GLN A 154 5.88 -11.49 -13.16
CA GLN A 154 4.62 -12.23 -13.09
C GLN A 154 4.16 -12.44 -11.63
N LEU A 155 5.06 -12.80 -10.72
CA LEU A 155 4.73 -12.90 -9.28
C LEU A 155 4.23 -11.57 -8.73
N ALA A 156 4.84 -10.44 -9.12
CA ALA A 156 4.36 -9.10 -8.72
C ALA A 156 2.95 -8.81 -9.26
N ALA A 157 2.65 -9.22 -10.51
CA ALA A 157 1.31 -9.08 -11.09
C ALA A 157 0.26 -9.94 -10.36
N TRP A 158 0.57 -11.20 -10.05
CA TRP A 158 -0.29 -12.08 -9.27
C TRP A 158 -0.54 -11.54 -7.86
N ARG A 159 0.50 -11.00 -7.24
CA ARG A 159 0.45 -10.32 -5.95
C ARG A 159 -0.53 -9.14 -5.98
N GLN A 160 -0.35 -8.23 -6.95
CA GLN A 160 -1.21 -7.05 -7.08
C GLN A 160 -2.67 -7.43 -7.38
N GLY A 161 -2.88 -8.45 -8.24
CA GLY A 161 -4.20 -9.00 -8.50
C GLY A 161 -4.87 -9.55 -7.24
N GLY A 162 -4.14 -10.34 -6.45
CA GLY A 162 -4.60 -10.86 -5.17
C GLY A 162 -5.02 -9.75 -4.19
N ALA A 163 -4.16 -8.73 -4.03
CA ALA A 163 -4.46 -7.57 -3.18
C ALA A 163 -5.75 -6.85 -3.59
N THR A 164 -5.93 -6.62 -4.89
CA THR A 164 -7.10 -5.92 -5.42
C THR A 164 -8.39 -6.73 -5.22
N VAL A 165 -8.34 -8.03 -5.47
CA VAL A 165 -9.51 -8.92 -5.24
C VAL A 165 -9.83 -9.02 -3.75
N GLY A 166 -8.82 -9.06 -2.87
CA GLY A 166 -9.00 -9.04 -1.42
C GLY A 166 -9.71 -7.77 -0.94
N LEU A 167 -9.27 -6.59 -1.42
CA LEU A 167 -9.92 -5.31 -1.12
C LEU A 167 -11.37 -5.29 -1.63
N LEU A 168 -11.61 -5.77 -2.86
CA LEU A 168 -12.93 -5.88 -3.45
C LEU A 168 -13.88 -6.72 -2.57
N LEU A 169 -13.44 -7.92 -2.18
CA LEU A 169 -14.26 -8.80 -1.33
C LEU A 169 -14.56 -8.18 0.03
N CYS A 170 -13.58 -7.51 0.67
CA CYS A 170 -13.82 -6.79 1.92
C CYS A 170 -14.88 -5.71 1.74
N THR A 171 -14.80 -4.93 0.67
CA THR A 171 -15.73 -3.81 0.42
C THR A 171 -17.15 -4.30 0.13
N VAL A 172 -17.27 -5.39 -0.65
CA VAL A 172 -18.58 -5.93 -1.06
C VAL A 172 -19.21 -6.81 0.01
N GLY A 173 -18.40 -7.63 0.71
CA GLY A 173 -18.92 -8.73 1.53
C GLY A 173 -19.04 -8.45 3.03
N PHE A 174 -18.26 -7.49 3.58
CA PHE A 174 -18.20 -7.29 5.03
C PHE A 174 -19.53 -6.77 5.60
N MET A 175 -20.06 -5.66 5.06
CA MET A 175 -21.29 -5.04 5.57
C MET A 175 -22.55 -5.91 5.39
N PRO A 176 -22.74 -6.65 4.28
CA PRO A 176 -23.85 -7.61 4.19
C PRO A 176 -23.84 -8.68 5.27
N ILE A 177 -22.65 -9.20 5.65
CA ILE A 177 -22.55 -10.19 6.75
C ILE A 177 -22.88 -9.52 8.09
N GLN A 178 -22.35 -8.31 8.34
CA GLN A 178 -22.66 -7.53 9.54
C GLN A 178 -24.17 -7.26 9.67
N ALA A 179 -24.84 -6.91 8.57
CA ALA A 179 -26.25 -6.57 8.52
C ALA A 179 -27.18 -7.78 8.81
N LEU A 180 -26.71 -9.01 8.81
CA LEU A 180 -27.49 -10.17 9.24
C LEU A 180 -27.80 -10.17 10.74
N PHE A 181 -27.04 -9.39 11.53
CA PHE A 181 -27.14 -9.32 12.99
C PHE A 181 -27.79 -8.02 13.46
N VAL A 182 -29.00 -7.72 12.98
CA VAL A 182 -29.73 -6.45 13.25
C VAL A 182 -29.91 -6.19 14.75
N SER A 183 -30.20 -7.24 15.55
CA SER A 183 -30.43 -7.12 16.99
C SER A 183 -29.14 -6.93 17.80
N GLN A 184 -27.99 -7.30 17.27
CA GLN A 184 -26.69 -7.20 17.93
C GLN A 184 -25.61 -6.77 16.91
N PRO A 185 -25.56 -5.48 16.53
CA PRO A 185 -24.66 -5.00 15.48
C PRO A 185 -23.18 -5.27 15.78
N SER A 186 -22.76 -5.14 17.04
CA SER A 186 -21.39 -5.43 17.46
C SER A 186 -21.00 -6.90 17.25
N LEU A 187 -21.92 -7.86 17.48
CA LEU A 187 -21.71 -9.27 17.15
C LEU A 187 -21.59 -9.46 15.64
N GLY A 188 -22.33 -8.69 14.84
CA GLY A 188 -22.25 -8.70 13.38
C GLY A 188 -20.85 -8.30 12.88
N TYR A 189 -20.24 -7.26 13.46
CA TYR A 189 -18.86 -6.87 13.16
C TYR A 189 -17.87 -7.99 13.49
N LEU A 190 -18.01 -8.62 14.67
CA LEU A 190 -17.15 -9.72 15.09
C LEU A 190 -17.25 -10.92 14.16
N VAL A 191 -18.48 -11.34 13.80
CA VAL A 191 -18.70 -12.48 12.89
C VAL A 191 -18.17 -12.18 11.50
N ALA A 192 -18.44 -10.99 10.95
CA ALA A 192 -17.88 -10.56 9.68
C ALA A 192 -16.35 -10.61 9.72
N ALA A 193 -15.73 -10.05 10.76
CA ALA A 193 -14.28 -10.11 10.93
C ALA A 193 -13.75 -11.55 10.99
N LEU A 194 -14.40 -12.44 11.75
CA LEU A 194 -14.03 -13.86 11.81
C LEU A 194 -14.06 -14.53 10.45
N VAL A 195 -15.09 -14.31 9.64
CA VAL A 195 -15.20 -14.88 8.29
C VAL A 195 -14.04 -14.44 7.40
N PHE A 196 -13.77 -13.14 7.33
CA PHE A 196 -12.69 -12.60 6.50
C PHE A 196 -11.30 -12.99 7.00
N VAL A 197 -11.08 -12.96 8.30
CA VAL A 197 -9.81 -13.33 8.94
C VAL A 197 -9.52 -14.82 8.74
N THR A 198 -10.52 -15.69 8.93
CA THR A 198 -10.37 -17.13 8.73
C THR A 198 -10.06 -17.43 7.25
N GLY A 199 -10.78 -16.81 6.32
CA GLY A 199 -10.48 -16.91 4.89
C GLY A 199 -9.07 -16.44 4.56
N GLY A 200 -8.65 -15.32 5.16
CA GLY A 200 -7.29 -14.80 5.02
C GLY A 200 -6.23 -15.77 5.54
N LEU A 201 -6.47 -16.39 6.70
CA LEU A 201 -5.57 -17.39 7.29
C LEU A 201 -5.40 -18.61 6.37
N PHE A 202 -6.49 -19.14 5.81
CA PHE A 202 -6.43 -20.24 4.85
C PHE A 202 -5.61 -19.87 3.61
N CYS A 203 -5.78 -18.69 3.08
CA CYS A 203 -5.03 -18.21 1.92
C CYS A 203 -3.53 -18.06 2.22
N MET A 204 -3.17 -17.58 3.40
CA MET A 204 -1.77 -17.52 3.83
C MET A 204 -1.15 -18.92 3.97
N TRP A 205 -1.90 -19.89 4.49
CA TRP A 205 -1.44 -21.28 4.57
C TRP A 205 -1.34 -21.95 3.20
N TRP A 206 -2.23 -21.63 2.27
CA TRP A 206 -2.10 -22.04 0.88
C TRP A 206 -0.84 -21.46 0.24
N CYS A 207 -0.55 -20.18 0.44
CA CYS A 207 0.70 -19.57 0.02
C CYS A 207 1.93 -20.31 0.61
N TYR A 208 1.92 -20.56 1.92
CA TYR A 208 2.97 -21.32 2.60
C TYR A 208 3.19 -22.70 1.98
N SER A 209 2.12 -23.46 1.70
CA SER A 209 2.21 -24.83 1.17
C SER A 209 2.58 -24.89 -0.31
N GLY A 210 2.10 -23.93 -1.11
CA GLY A 210 2.22 -23.92 -2.56
C GLY A 210 3.51 -23.31 -3.10
N VAL A 211 4.23 -22.51 -2.31
CA VAL A 211 5.45 -21.82 -2.73
C VAL A 211 6.68 -22.50 -2.18
N LYS A 212 7.77 -22.58 -2.97
CA LYS A 212 9.06 -23.17 -2.56
C LYS A 212 10.19 -22.15 -2.66
N GLU A 213 10.96 -21.99 -1.59
CA GLU A 213 12.20 -21.23 -1.59
C GLU A 213 13.32 -22.07 -2.19
N ARG A 214 13.80 -21.70 -3.41
CA ARG A 214 14.84 -22.43 -4.14
C ARG A 214 16.20 -21.78 -4.01
N TYR A 215 16.24 -20.45 -3.89
CA TYR A 215 17.45 -19.65 -3.90
C TYR A 215 17.54 -18.82 -2.62
N VAL A 216 18.00 -19.43 -1.54
CA VAL A 216 18.22 -18.69 -0.29
C VAL A 216 19.69 -18.30 -0.23
N GLU A 217 19.98 -17.03 -0.47
CA GLU A 217 21.31 -16.48 -0.27
C GLU A 217 21.44 -15.95 1.15
N LEU A 218 22.50 -16.37 1.83
CA LEU A 218 22.94 -15.74 3.07
C LEU A 218 23.59 -14.43 2.64
N THR A 219 22.89 -13.33 2.74
CA THR A 219 23.44 -12.01 2.39
C THR A 219 24.61 -11.71 3.31
N PRO A 220 25.83 -11.43 2.75
CA PRO A 220 26.88 -10.79 3.53
C PRO A 220 26.37 -9.42 4.00
N ASP A 221 26.90 -8.94 5.12
CA ASP A 221 26.60 -7.62 5.72
C ASP A 221 26.92 -6.47 4.75
N HIS A 222 26.09 -6.28 3.73
CA HIS A 222 26.10 -5.02 2.98
C HIS A 222 25.32 -4.01 3.81
N HIS A 223 26.02 -3.00 4.29
CA HIS A 223 25.51 -1.84 4.99
C HIS A 223 24.26 -1.31 4.29
N LYS A 224 23.08 -1.65 4.80
CA LYS A 224 21.86 -0.95 4.40
C LYS A 224 22.04 0.51 4.82
N PRO A 225 21.86 1.48 3.92
CA PRO A 225 21.99 2.87 4.28
C PRO A 225 21.05 3.16 5.45
N GLY A 226 21.57 3.76 6.53
CA GLY A 226 20.76 4.09 7.69
C GLY A 226 19.58 4.97 7.28
N ILE A 227 18.46 4.91 8.02
CA ILE A 227 17.22 5.67 7.75
C ILE A 227 17.51 7.13 7.48
N LEU A 228 18.42 7.73 8.27
CA LEU A 228 18.80 9.15 8.13
C LEU A 228 19.45 9.44 6.77
N LYS A 229 20.33 8.56 6.28
CA LYS A 229 20.95 8.70 4.96
C LYS A 229 19.93 8.55 3.83
N SER A 230 18.96 7.63 3.97
CA SER A 230 17.86 7.47 3.02
C SER A 230 16.95 8.68 2.99
N PHE A 231 16.70 9.29 4.16
CA PHE A 231 15.93 10.52 4.28
C PHE A 231 16.63 11.70 3.60
N CYS A 232 17.94 11.87 3.82
CA CYS A 232 18.74 12.89 3.14
C CYS A 232 18.77 12.70 1.61
N ALA A 233 18.69 11.45 1.12
CA ALA A 233 18.65 11.16 -0.32
C ALA A 233 17.38 11.71 -0.99
N ILE A 234 16.24 11.75 -0.29
CA ILE A 234 14.99 12.34 -0.80
C ILE A 234 15.19 13.82 -1.11
N PHE A 235 15.77 14.59 -0.16
CA PHE A 235 15.96 16.04 -0.32
C PHE A 235 17.01 16.40 -1.38
N ARG A 236 17.95 15.50 -1.67
CA ARG A 236 18.95 15.67 -2.72
C ARG A 236 18.45 15.32 -4.12
N ASN A 237 17.29 14.66 -4.22
CA ASN A 237 16.69 14.18 -5.46
C ASN A 237 15.32 14.88 -5.68
N PRO A 238 15.26 16.04 -6.35
CA PRO A 238 14.02 16.79 -6.52
C PRO A 238 12.87 16.00 -7.18
N PRO A 239 13.07 15.20 -8.25
CA PRO A 239 12.03 14.35 -8.78
C PRO A 239 11.45 13.36 -7.77
N LEU A 240 12.29 12.77 -6.92
CA LEU A 240 11.85 11.87 -5.85
C LEU A 240 11.02 12.61 -4.80
N LEU A 241 11.44 13.82 -4.40
CA LEU A 241 10.68 14.64 -3.44
C LEU A 241 9.29 14.97 -3.97
N VAL A 242 9.21 15.41 -5.23
CA VAL A 242 7.94 15.68 -5.91
C VAL A 242 7.04 14.44 -5.94
N LEU A 243 7.60 13.28 -6.27
CA LEU A 243 6.86 12.01 -6.27
C LEU A 243 6.38 11.62 -4.86
N CYS A 244 7.20 11.84 -3.82
CA CYS A 244 6.82 11.59 -2.43
C CYS A 244 5.64 12.48 -2.00
N ILE A 245 5.66 13.78 -2.33
CA ILE A 245 4.58 14.72 -2.01
C ILE A 245 3.30 14.34 -2.77
N ALA A 246 3.39 14.06 -4.06
CA ALA A 246 2.24 13.63 -4.86
C ALA A 246 1.64 12.32 -4.33
N ASN A 247 2.49 11.35 -3.97
CA ASN A 247 2.04 10.10 -3.37
C ASN A 247 1.40 10.30 -1.99
N LEU A 248 1.93 11.22 -1.17
CA LEU A 248 1.32 11.57 0.12
C LEU A 248 -0.11 12.09 -0.08
N CYS A 249 -0.31 13.03 -0.99
CA CYS A 249 -1.62 13.58 -1.29
C CYS A 249 -2.58 12.51 -1.84
N THR A 250 -2.13 11.70 -2.81
CA THR A 250 -2.99 10.69 -3.46
C THR A 250 -3.35 9.53 -2.53
N LEU A 251 -2.42 9.07 -1.68
CA LEU A 251 -2.72 8.05 -0.68
C LEU A 251 -3.66 8.57 0.40
N ALA A 252 -3.44 9.81 0.89
CA ALA A 252 -4.34 10.43 1.86
C ALA A 252 -5.75 10.56 1.28
N ALA A 253 -5.88 11.09 0.06
CA ALA A 253 -7.16 11.23 -0.63
C ALA A 253 -7.90 9.89 -0.77
N PHE A 254 -7.19 8.85 -1.22
CA PHE A 254 -7.76 7.52 -1.42
C PHE A 254 -8.27 6.91 -0.09
N ASN A 255 -7.47 6.99 0.99
CA ASN A 255 -7.86 6.41 2.28
C ASN A 255 -8.97 7.22 2.98
N ILE A 256 -8.96 8.56 2.87
CA ILE A 256 -10.07 9.40 3.37
C ILE A 256 -11.37 8.95 2.68
N LYS A 257 -11.35 8.81 1.35
CA LYS A 257 -12.52 8.38 0.59
C LYS A 257 -13.02 7.00 1.03
N LEU A 258 -12.12 6.02 1.20
CA LEU A 258 -12.48 4.69 1.68
C LEU A 258 -13.05 4.69 3.10
N ALA A 259 -12.49 5.49 4.01
CA ALA A 259 -12.95 5.54 5.39
C ALA A 259 -14.30 6.25 5.55
N ILE A 260 -14.53 7.33 4.78
CA ILE A 260 -15.75 8.15 4.89
C ILE A 260 -16.91 7.59 4.07
N GLN A 261 -16.66 6.78 3.04
CA GLN A 261 -17.72 6.26 2.17
C GLN A 261 -18.81 5.49 2.93
N VAL A 262 -18.45 4.76 3.99
CA VAL A 262 -19.41 4.00 4.81
C VAL A 262 -20.38 4.94 5.53
N TYR A 263 -19.87 6.04 6.08
CA TYR A 263 -20.69 7.06 6.74
C TYR A 263 -21.59 7.79 5.73
N TYR A 264 -21.05 8.10 4.56
CA TYR A 264 -21.79 8.79 3.50
C TYR A 264 -22.97 7.95 2.98
N THR A 265 -22.73 6.68 2.68
CA THR A 265 -23.79 5.77 2.21
C THR A 265 -24.85 5.55 3.28
N GLN A 266 -24.49 5.45 4.54
CA GLN A 266 -25.42 5.24 5.64
C GLN A 266 -26.27 6.47 5.96
N TYR A 267 -25.65 7.66 6.10
CA TYR A 267 -26.33 8.83 6.66
C TYR A 267 -26.79 9.84 5.61
N VAL A 268 -26.18 9.87 4.42
CA VAL A 268 -26.56 10.80 3.34
C VAL A 268 -27.45 10.12 2.32
N LEU A 269 -27.09 8.90 1.89
CA LEU A 269 -27.87 8.16 0.89
C LEU A 269 -28.90 7.21 1.53
N ASN A 270 -28.82 6.99 2.85
CA ASN A 270 -29.68 6.07 3.60
C ASN A 270 -29.75 4.65 3.04
N ASP A 271 -28.69 4.19 2.40
CA ASP A 271 -28.60 2.87 1.74
C ASP A 271 -27.20 2.26 1.92
N LEU A 272 -27.07 1.36 2.90
CA LEU A 272 -25.84 0.62 3.15
C LEU A 272 -25.55 -0.44 2.07
N HIS A 273 -26.59 -0.97 1.38
CA HIS A 273 -26.39 -1.93 0.29
C HIS A 273 -25.63 -1.30 -0.88
N LEU A 274 -25.78 0.02 -1.04
CA LEU A 274 -25.08 0.78 -2.06
C LEU A 274 -23.56 0.70 -1.91
N LEU A 275 -23.04 0.52 -0.67
CA LEU A 275 -21.62 0.34 -0.42
C LEU A 275 -21.04 -0.88 -1.15
N SER A 276 -21.78 -1.99 -1.15
CA SER A 276 -21.39 -3.22 -1.86
C SER A 276 -21.39 -3.02 -3.38
N TRP A 277 -22.43 -2.41 -3.93
CA TRP A 277 -22.50 -2.09 -5.36
C TRP A 277 -21.41 -1.11 -5.79
N MET A 278 -21.22 -0.05 -5.01
CA MET A 278 -20.15 0.91 -5.25
C MET A 278 -18.77 0.24 -5.20
N GLY A 279 -18.54 -0.62 -4.20
CA GLY A 279 -17.29 -1.38 -4.07
C GLY A 279 -17.05 -2.25 -5.30
N PHE A 280 -18.05 -3.01 -5.74
CA PHE A 280 -17.94 -3.87 -6.91
C PHE A 280 -17.60 -3.09 -8.19
N PHE A 281 -18.40 -2.08 -8.52
CA PHE A 281 -18.19 -1.31 -9.75
C PHE A 281 -16.91 -0.47 -9.71
N SER A 282 -16.63 0.20 -8.59
CA SER A 282 -15.45 1.06 -8.48
C SER A 282 -14.15 0.26 -8.51
N MET A 283 -14.10 -0.89 -7.83
CA MET A 283 -12.92 -1.76 -7.90
C MET A 283 -12.77 -2.43 -9.26
N GLY A 284 -13.88 -2.76 -9.92
CA GLY A 284 -13.88 -3.20 -11.32
C GLY A 284 -13.27 -2.16 -12.25
N CYS A 285 -13.63 -0.88 -12.08
CA CYS A 285 -13.04 0.23 -12.84
C CYS A 285 -11.54 0.40 -12.57
N ILE A 286 -11.08 0.18 -11.33
CA ILE A 286 -9.64 0.19 -11.02
C ILE A 286 -8.93 -0.93 -11.80
N LEU A 287 -9.46 -2.14 -11.80
CA LEU A 287 -8.87 -3.26 -12.54
C LEU A 287 -8.76 -2.95 -14.03
N ILE A 288 -9.83 -2.47 -14.65
CA ILE A 288 -9.83 -2.07 -16.06
C ILE A 288 -8.79 -0.98 -16.30
N GLY A 289 -8.73 0.03 -15.42
CA GLY A 289 -7.77 1.12 -15.48
C GLY A 289 -6.32 0.62 -15.49
N VAL A 290 -5.98 -0.28 -14.57
CA VAL A 290 -4.62 -0.86 -14.46
C VAL A 290 -4.19 -1.56 -15.77
N PHE A 291 -5.08 -2.31 -16.42
CA PHE A 291 -4.79 -2.94 -17.71
C PHE A 291 -4.55 -1.94 -18.84
N LEU A 292 -5.19 -0.77 -18.78
CA LEU A 292 -5.03 0.27 -19.80
C LEU A 292 -3.78 1.15 -19.61
N VAL A 293 -3.20 1.18 -18.40
CA VAL A 293 -2.02 2.01 -18.08
C VAL A 293 -0.86 1.79 -19.07
N PRO A 294 -0.39 0.56 -19.37
CA PRO A 294 0.75 0.37 -20.26
C PRO A 294 0.51 0.92 -21.67
N GLY A 295 -0.71 0.73 -22.19
CA GLY A 295 -1.10 1.25 -23.51
C GLY A 295 -1.15 2.80 -23.53
N ALA A 296 -1.72 3.40 -22.49
CA ALA A 296 -1.79 4.84 -22.36
C ALA A 296 -0.38 5.46 -22.22
N VAL A 297 0.47 4.86 -21.39
CA VAL A 297 1.87 5.31 -21.21
C VAL A 297 2.66 5.23 -22.50
N LYS A 298 2.52 4.15 -23.27
CA LYS A 298 3.20 4.00 -24.56
C LYS A 298 2.80 5.09 -25.56
N ARG A 299 1.54 5.57 -25.50
CA ARG A 299 1.02 6.57 -26.46
C ARG A 299 1.28 8.00 -26.01
N PHE A 300 1.11 8.31 -24.74
CA PHE A 300 1.08 9.69 -24.23
C PHE A 300 2.24 10.01 -23.28
N GLY A 301 2.95 8.99 -22.79
CA GLY A 301 3.99 9.15 -21.79
C GLY A 301 3.50 9.09 -20.34
N LYS A 302 4.44 8.88 -19.39
CA LYS A 302 4.12 8.66 -17.97
C LYS A 302 3.49 9.90 -17.32
N LYS A 303 4.09 11.09 -17.51
CA LYS A 303 3.62 12.33 -16.87
C LYS A 303 2.22 12.77 -17.33
N PRO A 304 1.89 12.85 -18.64
CA PRO A 304 0.54 13.19 -19.10
C PRO A 304 -0.52 12.18 -18.63
N VAL A 305 -0.20 10.88 -18.62
CA VAL A 305 -1.12 9.84 -18.14
C VAL A 305 -1.38 9.98 -16.65
N TYR A 306 -0.35 10.31 -15.84
CA TYR A 306 -0.51 10.60 -14.43
C TYR A 306 -1.43 11.78 -14.16
N LEU A 307 -1.21 12.89 -14.87
CA LEU A 307 -2.05 14.10 -14.77
C LEU A 307 -3.48 13.84 -15.25
N GLY A 308 -3.65 13.09 -16.35
CA GLY A 308 -4.97 12.66 -16.83
C GLY A 308 -5.72 11.82 -15.80
N GLY A 309 -5.05 10.90 -15.12
CA GLY A 309 -5.61 10.13 -14.02
C GLY A 309 -6.10 11.01 -12.87
N LEU A 310 -5.28 11.98 -12.43
CA LEU A 310 -5.66 12.93 -11.38
C LEU A 310 -6.83 13.82 -11.80
N THR A 311 -6.86 14.25 -13.06
CA THR A 311 -7.97 15.05 -13.61
C THR A 311 -9.28 14.25 -13.62
N LEU A 312 -9.25 13.00 -14.09
CA LEU A 312 -10.42 12.11 -14.06
C LEU A 312 -10.91 11.89 -12.62
N TRP A 313 -10.00 11.71 -11.68
CA TRP A 313 -10.34 11.58 -10.27
C TRP A 313 -11.01 12.86 -9.74
N ALA A 314 -10.40 14.01 -9.93
CA ALA A 314 -10.93 15.28 -9.44
C ALA A 314 -12.29 15.62 -10.07
N VAL A 315 -12.45 15.43 -11.39
CA VAL A 315 -13.72 15.65 -12.09
C VAL A 315 -14.81 14.70 -11.57
N GLY A 316 -14.51 13.41 -11.37
CA GLY A 316 -15.45 12.46 -10.81
C GLY A 316 -15.94 12.85 -9.42
N ASP A 317 -15.03 13.34 -8.56
CA ASP A 317 -15.37 13.80 -7.21
C ASP A 317 -16.19 15.12 -7.23
N VAL A 318 -15.86 16.06 -8.10
CA VAL A 318 -16.64 17.30 -8.29
C VAL A 318 -18.04 16.98 -8.79
N LEU A 319 -18.18 16.11 -9.80
CA LEU A 319 -19.49 15.68 -10.30
C LEU A 319 -20.31 15.00 -9.20
N ASN A 320 -19.71 14.16 -8.39
CA ASN A 320 -20.36 13.55 -7.22
C ASN A 320 -20.81 14.59 -6.19
N PHE A 321 -19.99 15.61 -5.95
CA PHE A 321 -20.35 16.66 -5.01
C PHE A 321 -21.57 17.45 -5.46
N PHE A 322 -21.71 17.78 -6.72
CA PHE A 322 -22.84 18.60 -7.22
C PHE A 322 -24.06 17.76 -7.61
N TRP A 323 -23.87 16.60 -8.21
CA TRP A 323 -24.96 15.80 -8.82
C TRP A 323 -25.10 14.37 -8.25
N GLY A 324 -24.20 13.90 -7.38
CA GLY A 324 -24.25 12.57 -6.79
C GLY A 324 -25.34 12.36 -5.71
N THR A 325 -26.53 12.90 -5.92
CA THR A 325 -27.66 12.80 -4.97
C THR A 325 -28.46 11.52 -5.14
N SER A 326 -28.44 10.91 -6.32
CA SER A 326 -29.05 9.59 -6.57
C SER A 326 -28.01 8.48 -6.51
N SER A 327 -28.42 7.29 -6.06
CA SER A 327 -27.56 6.11 -5.95
C SER A 327 -26.84 5.79 -7.25
N LEU A 328 -27.53 5.90 -8.40
CA LEU A 328 -26.95 5.61 -9.72
C LEU A 328 -25.85 6.61 -10.09
N LEU A 329 -26.12 7.92 -9.95
CA LEU A 329 -25.14 8.96 -10.28
C LEU A 329 -23.93 8.91 -9.36
N PHE A 330 -24.16 8.63 -8.07
CA PHE A 330 -23.07 8.43 -7.10
C PHE A 330 -22.14 7.28 -7.51
N VAL A 331 -22.68 6.11 -7.88
CA VAL A 331 -21.88 4.98 -8.35
C VAL A 331 -21.16 5.33 -9.65
N LEU A 332 -21.83 5.95 -10.63
CA LEU A 332 -21.24 6.29 -11.93
C LEU A 332 -20.04 7.23 -11.80
N PHE A 333 -20.21 8.35 -11.06
CA PHE A 333 -19.15 9.32 -10.87
C PHE A 333 -18.04 8.79 -9.95
N SER A 334 -18.38 7.92 -8.98
CA SER A 334 -17.38 7.21 -8.19
C SER A 334 -16.53 6.27 -9.06
N CYS A 335 -17.14 5.52 -9.98
CA CYS A 335 -16.44 4.70 -10.95
C CYS A 335 -15.44 5.52 -11.77
N MET A 336 -15.83 6.70 -12.24
CA MET A 336 -14.94 7.60 -12.96
C MET A 336 -13.76 8.07 -12.11
N ALA A 337 -14.02 8.45 -10.85
CA ALA A 337 -12.97 8.84 -9.91
C ALA A 337 -12.01 7.67 -9.62
N PHE A 338 -12.53 6.47 -9.31
CA PHE A 338 -11.70 5.28 -9.03
C PHE A 338 -10.94 4.79 -10.26
N PHE A 339 -11.50 4.92 -11.46
CA PHE A 339 -10.79 4.67 -12.70
C PHE A 339 -9.56 5.59 -12.84
N GLY A 340 -9.72 6.88 -12.52
CA GLY A 340 -8.59 7.84 -12.46
C GLY A 340 -7.51 7.42 -11.47
N THR A 341 -7.89 6.89 -10.28
CA THR A 341 -6.91 6.44 -9.27
C THR A 341 -6.03 5.28 -9.75
N ALA A 342 -6.53 4.43 -10.66
CA ALA A 342 -5.77 3.30 -11.20
C ALA A 342 -4.51 3.75 -11.94
N PHE A 343 -4.61 4.81 -12.75
CA PHE A 343 -3.46 5.39 -13.46
C PHE A 343 -2.45 5.97 -12.47
N VAL A 344 -2.93 6.71 -11.48
CA VAL A 344 -2.08 7.36 -10.48
C VAL A 344 -1.33 6.33 -9.64
N ASN A 345 -2.03 5.33 -9.09
CA ASN A 345 -1.41 4.31 -8.23
C ASN A 345 -0.40 3.44 -8.98
N SER A 346 -0.70 3.08 -10.24
CA SER A 346 0.22 2.29 -11.06
C SER A 346 1.48 3.09 -11.39
N LEU A 347 1.33 4.37 -11.73
CA LEU A 347 2.45 5.21 -12.10
C LEU A 347 3.29 5.67 -10.90
N ASN A 348 2.72 5.76 -9.71
CA ASN A 348 3.48 6.02 -8.49
C ASN A 348 4.66 5.06 -8.32
N TRP A 349 4.46 3.76 -8.61
CA TRP A 349 5.53 2.77 -8.57
C TRP A 349 6.42 2.78 -9.82
N ALA A 350 5.85 3.08 -10.98
CA ALA A 350 6.58 3.09 -12.25
C ALA A 350 7.55 4.28 -12.39
N LEU A 351 7.34 5.36 -11.61
CA LEU A 351 8.18 6.55 -11.61
C LEU A 351 9.38 6.46 -10.64
N VAL A 352 9.35 5.55 -9.66
CA VAL A 352 10.46 5.41 -8.68
C VAL A 352 11.79 5.06 -9.36
N PRO A 353 11.88 4.09 -10.28
CA PRO A 353 13.12 3.80 -11.01
C PRO A 353 13.67 5.00 -11.78
N ASP A 354 12.79 5.80 -12.38
CA ASP A 354 13.20 7.00 -13.13
C ASP A 354 13.91 8.03 -12.21
N THR A 355 13.49 8.09 -10.93
CA THR A 355 14.16 8.95 -9.93
C THR A 355 15.51 8.40 -9.49
N VAL A 356 15.72 7.08 -9.54
CA VAL A 356 17.03 6.45 -9.30
C VAL A 356 18.02 6.86 -10.40
N ASP A 357 17.60 6.73 -11.67
CA ASP A 357 18.43 7.08 -12.82
C ASP A 357 18.76 8.59 -12.83
N TYR A 358 17.82 9.47 -12.45
CA TYR A 358 18.11 10.89 -12.26
C TYR A 358 19.14 11.11 -11.15
N GLY A 359 19.06 10.38 -10.03
CA GLY A 359 20.01 10.42 -8.94
C GLY A 359 21.42 10.03 -9.40
N GLU A 360 21.56 8.94 -10.17
CA GLU A 360 22.81 8.46 -10.78
C GLU A 360 23.39 9.51 -11.74
N TRP A 361 22.59 10.10 -12.60
CA TRP A 361 23.00 11.15 -13.53
C TRP A 361 23.59 12.35 -12.80
N LYS A 362 22.92 12.79 -11.71
CA LYS A 362 23.30 13.99 -10.97
C LYS A 362 24.51 13.79 -10.05
N THR A 363 24.63 12.62 -9.41
CA THR A 363 25.63 12.35 -8.36
C THR A 363 26.77 11.44 -8.81
N GLY A 364 26.63 10.76 -9.95
CA GLY A 364 27.54 9.71 -10.41
C GLY A 364 27.41 8.39 -9.64
N ILE A 365 26.57 8.33 -8.61
CA ILE A 365 26.39 7.14 -7.76
C ILE A 365 24.97 6.60 -7.91
N ARG A 366 24.86 5.31 -8.27
CA ARG A 366 23.59 4.62 -8.35
C ARG A 366 23.14 4.17 -6.95
N ALA A 367 22.13 4.85 -6.39
CA ALA A 367 21.68 4.64 -5.01
C ALA A 367 20.24 4.08 -4.96
N GLU A 368 20.00 2.92 -5.61
CA GLU A 368 18.68 2.29 -5.70
C GLU A 368 18.04 2.04 -4.32
N GLY A 369 18.80 1.46 -3.39
CA GLY A 369 18.32 1.14 -2.06
C GLY A 369 17.88 2.37 -1.26
N SER A 370 18.66 3.47 -1.31
CA SER A 370 18.34 4.71 -0.60
C SER A 370 17.08 5.38 -1.14
N VAL A 371 16.91 5.43 -2.47
CA VAL A 371 15.73 6.00 -3.13
C VAL A 371 14.48 5.18 -2.80
N TYR A 372 14.57 3.85 -2.93
CA TYR A 372 13.46 2.95 -2.63
C TYR A 372 13.05 3.03 -1.15
N THR A 373 14.01 3.01 -0.23
CA THR A 373 13.73 3.11 1.22
C THR A 373 13.12 4.47 1.56
N GLY A 374 13.63 5.56 0.97
CA GLY A 374 13.09 6.89 1.15
C GLY A 374 11.63 7.00 0.66
N TYR A 375 11.34 6.45 -0.51
CA TYR A 375 9.98 6.43 -1.06
C TYR A 375 9.02 5.60 -0.20
N THR A 376 9.41 4.39 0.21
CA THR A 376 8.57 3.53 1.06
C THR A 376 8.34 4.13 2.44
N PHE A 377 9.32 4.84 3.00
CA PHE A 377 9.14 5.59 4.24
C PHE A 377 8.11 6.72 4.08
N SER A 378 8.20 7.50 3.00
CA SER A 378 7.18 8.52 2.66
C SER A 378 5.77 7.93 2.56
N ARG A 379 5.62 6.76 1.95
CA ARG A 379 4.33 6.04 1.88
C ARG A 379 3.78 5.66 3.27
N LYS A 380 4.63 5.28 4.21
CA LYS A 380 4.22 4.96 5.58
C LYS A 380 3.73 6.19 6.33
N ILE A 381 4.42 7.33 6.18
CA ILE A 381 3.95 8.61 6.72
C ILE A 381 2.59 8.96 6.12
N SER A 382 2.44 8.83 4.79
CA SER A 382 1.17 9.07 4.11
C SER A 382 0.04 8.20 4.67
N ALA A 383 0.30 6.92 4.91
CA ALA A 383 -0.68 5.99 5.47
C ALA A 383 -1.04 6.31 6.93
N ALA A 384 -0.08 6.83 7.72
CA ALA A 384 -0.34 7.27 9.09
C ALA A 384 -1.25 8.50 9.13
N LEU A 385 -0.93 9.51 8.31
CA LEU A 385 -1.76 10.72 8.18
C LEU A 385 -3.15 10.38 7.63
N ALA A 386 -3.23 9.53 6.62
CA ALA A 386 -4.48 9.11 6.02
C ALA A 386 -5.40 8.32 6.98
N GLY A 387 -4.84 7.62 7.96
CA GLY A 387 -5.63 6.98 9.02
C GLY A 387 -6.13 7.97 10.08
N PHE A 388 -5.35 9.03 10.35
CA PHE A 388 -5.67 10.04 11.36
C PHE A 388 -6.70 11.07 10.89
N LEU A 389 -6.57 11.54 9.64
CA LEU A 389 -7.40 12.62 9.11
C LEU A 389 -8.91 12.35 9.18
N PRO A 390 -9.45 11.17 8.81
CA PRO A 390 -10.88 10.90 8.90
C PRO A 390 -11.44 11.06 10.31
N GLY A 391 -10.70 10.63 11.34
CA GLY A 391 -11.11 10.76 12.73
C GLY A 391 -11.27 12.22 13.19
N ILE A 392 -10.27 13.07 12.89
CA ILE A 392 -10.36 14.51 13.19
C ILE A 392 -11.49 15.15 12.39
N MET A 393 -11.57 14.88 11.10
CA MET A 393 -12.56 15.49 10.22
C MET A 393 -13.99 15.16 10.65
N LEU A 394 -14.27 13.91 11.02
CA LEU A 394 -15.59 13.51 11.56
C LEU A 394 -15.91 14.25 12.86
N THR A 395 -14.94 14.46 13.73
CA THR A 395 -15.13 15.24 14.96
C THR A 395 -15.43 16.70 14.66
N GLN A 396 -14.71 17.32 13.72
CA GLN A 396 -14.90 18.72 13.34
C GLN A 396 -16.28 19.02 12.73
N ILE A 397 -16.83 18.08 11.96
CA ILE A 397 -18.17 18.23 11.37
C ILE A 397 -19.29 17.90 12.37
N GLY A 398 -18.96 17.55 13.62
CA GLY A 398 -19.93 17.23 14.66
C GLY A 398 -20.68 15.91 14.42
N TYR A 399 -20.01 14.89 13.91
CA TYR A 399 -20.61 13.57 13.73
C TYR A 399 -20.96 12.93 15.08
N VAL A 400 -22.21 12.47 15.21
CA VAL A 400 -22.73 11.76 16.39
C VAL A 400 -23.23 10.37 15.95
N PRO A 401 -22.68 9.27 16.49
CA PRO A 401 -23.12 7.91 16.15
C PRO A 401 -24.61 7.67 16.47
N HIS A 402 -25.28 6.87 15.65
CA HIS A 402 -26.67 6.43 15.81
C HIS A 402 -27.70 7.56 15.98
N ALA A 403 -27.33 8.81 15.72
CA ALA A 403 -28.21 9.95 15.78
C ALA A 403 -28.64 10.44 14.39
N VAL A 404 -29.75 11.14 14.31
CA VAL A 404 -30.11 11.92 13.13
C VAL A 404 -29.11 13.04 12.98
N GLN A 405 -28.37 13.04 11.89
CA GLN A 405 -27.30 14.01 11.69
C GLN A 405 -27.86 15.38 11.31
N SER A 406 -27.22 16.43 11.80
CA SER A 406 -27.58 17.79 11.39
C SER A 406 -27.34 18.04 9.91
N ALA A 407 -28.02 19.00 9.30
CA ALA A 407 -27.79 19.39 7.92
C ALA A 407 -26.33 19.81 7.68
N GLY A 408 -25.69 20.46 8.66
CA GLY A 408 -24.28 20.81 8.64
C GLY A 408 -23.36 19.59 8.60
N THR A 409 -23.64 18.56 9.41
CA THR A 409 -22.89 17.31 9.44
C THR A 409 -23.04 16.54 8.14
N LEU A 410 -24.25 16.47 7.55
CA LEU A 410 -24.47 15.82 6.26
C LEU A 410 -23.71 16.52 5.13
N LEU A 411 -23.72 17.86 5.11
CA LEU A 411 -22.92 18.63 4.19
C LEU A 411 -21.41 18.39 4.40
N GLY A 412 -20.99 18.36 5.65
CA GLY A 412 -19.61 18.03 6.05
C GLY A 412 -19.17 16.66 5.53
N LEU A 413 -19.98 15.61 5.71
CA LEU A 413 -19.70 14.27 5.16
C LEU A 413 -19.52 14.29 3.63
N ARG A 414 -20.39 15.07 2.93
CA ARG A 414 -20.30 15.25 1.47
C ARG A 414 -19.03 15.97 1.07
N GLN A 415 -18.61 16.99 1.82
CA GLN A 415 -17.32 17.67 1.60
C GLN A 415 -16.14 16.72 1.85
N LEU A 416 -16.17 15.94 2.92
CA LEU A 416 -15.10 15.03 3.29
C LEU A 416 -14.84 13.92 2.25
N ILE A 417 -15.89 13.35 1.68
CA ILE A 417 -15.75 12.25 0.72
C ILE A 417 -15.37 12.73 -0.69
N PHE A 418 -15.69 13.98 -1.05
CA PHE A 418 -15.48 14.48 -2.42
C PHE A 418 -14.52 15.66 -2.50
N LEU A 419 -14.76 16.76 -1.76
CA LEU A 419 -13.96 17.98 -1.94
C LEU A 419 -12.54 17.84 -1.36
N TRP A 420 -12.36 17.15 -0.23
CA TRP A 420 -11.04 16.93 0.33
C TRP A 420 -10.16 16.04 -0.56
N PRO A 421 -10.62 14.85 -1.03
CA PRO A 421 -9.86 14.05 -2.01
C PRO A 421 -9.60 14.81 -3.32
N CYS A 422 -10.57 15.55 -3.82
CA CYS A 422 -10.41 16.40 -5.00
C CYS A 422 -9.31 17.45 -4.80
N GLY A 423 -9.34 18.18 -3.67
CA GLY A 423 -8.33 19.19 -3.33
C GLY A 423 -6.92 18.58 -3.27
N LEU A 424 -6.78 17.42 -2.61
CA LEU A 424 -5.51 16.69 -2.54
C LEU A 424 -5.05 16.19 -3.93
N ALA A 425 -5.98 15.74 -4.79
CA ALA A 425 -5.68 15.36 -6.16
C ALA A 425 -5.21 16.56 -6.99
N ILE A 426 -5.82 17.74 -6.81
CA ILE A 426 -5.38 18.99 -7.46
C ILE A 426 -3.99 19.39 -6.97
N VAL A 427 -3.71 19.34 -5.67
CA VAL A 427 -2.36 19.61 -5.11
C VAL A 427 -1.33 18.65 -5.72
N ALA A 428 -1.65 17.35 -5.81
CA ALA A 428 -0.80 16.37 -6.48
C ALA A 428 -0.60 16.70 -7.96
N ALA A 429 -1.65 17.11 -8.68
CA ALA A 429 -1.58 17.48 -10.10
C ALA A 429 -0.70 18.73 -10.31
N VAL A 430 -0.86 19.76 -9.48
CA VAL A 430 -0.02 20.97 -9.52
C VAL A 430 1.43 20.63 -9.22
N THR A 431 1.66 19.84 -8.17
CA THR A 431 3.01 19.40 -7.78
C THR A 431 3.70 18.62 -8.89
N MET A 432 3.02 17.63 -9.49
CA MET A 432 3.56 16.85 -10.61
C MET A 432 3.66 17.68 -11.90
N GLY A 433 2.68 18.55 -12.17
CA GLY A 433 2.66 19.38 -13.37
C GLY A 433 3.80 20.39 -13.41
N LEU A 434 4.01 21.12 -12.33
CA LEU A 434 4.97 22.21 -12.26
C LEU A 434 6.38 21.77 -11.88
N PHE A 435 6.51 20.87 -10.90
CA PHE A 435 7.81 20.55 -10.30
C PHE A 435 8.43 19.25 -10.80
N TYR A 436 7.65 18.31 -11.35
CA TYR A 436 8.20 17.09 -11.95
C TYR A 436 8.73 17.36 -13.35
N LYS A 437 10.04 17.63 -13.43
CA LYS A 437 10.71 18.03 -14.68
C LYS A 437 11.24 16.85 -15.51
N LEU A 438 11.05 15.61 -15.06
CA LEU A 438 11.41 14.39 -15.78
C LEU A 438 10.32 14.02 -16.79
N ASN A 439 10.28 14.72 -17.92
CA ASN A 439 9.51 14.29 -19.09
C ASN A 439 10.31 13.24 -19.90
N GLU A 440 9.67 12.56 -20.81
CA GLU A 440 10.28 11.45 -21.57
C GLU A 440 11.52 11.87 -22.37
N ALA A 441 11.50 13.05 -22.99
CA ALA A 441 12.64 13.58 -23.74
C ALA A 441 13.86 13.81 -22.82
N ARG A 442 13.62 14.38 -21.62
CA ARG A 442 14.68 14.61 -20.63
C ARG A 442 15.18 13.29 -20.03
N PHE A 443 14.28 12.35 -19.79
CA PHE A 443 14.65 11.02 -19.31
C PHE A 443 15.51 10.26 -20.33
N ALA A 444 15.14 10.26 -21.62
CA ALA A 444 15.93 9.68 -22.68
C ALA A 444 17.34 10.29 -22.76
N PHE A 445 17.44 11.61 -22.68
CA PHE A 445 18.73 12.33 -22.61
C PHE A 445 19.59 11.87 -21.42
N ILE A 446 18.99 11.73 -20.22
CA ILE A 446 19.69 11.29 -19.00
C ILE A 446 20.23 9.86 -19.19
N ILE A 447 19.44 8.94 -19.72
CA ILE A 447 19.85 7.54 -19.95
C ILE A 447 21.00 7.49 -20.98
N GLU A 448 20.93 8.28 -22.06
CA GLU A 448 22.01 8.36 -23.04
C GLU A 448 23.32 8.88 -22.42
N GLU A 449 23.22 9.91 -21.60
CA GLU A 449 24.41 10.50 -20.94
C GLU A 449 25.05 9.56 -19.91
N ILE A 450 24.23 8.83 -19.12
CA ILE A 450 24.72 7.76 -18.24
C ILE A 450 25.43 6.69 -19.05
N GLY A 451 24.86 6.29 -20.18
CA GLY A 451 25.45 5.30 -21.09
C GLY A 451 26.81 5.74 -21.63
N LYS A 452 26.95 7.02 -22.04
CA LYS A 452 28.22 7.59 -22.50
C LYS A 452 29.28 7.60 -21.41
N ARG A 453 28.93 8.01 -20.18
CA ARG A 453 29.85 8.02 -19.03
C ARG A 453 30.36 6.61 -18.69
N LYS A 454 29.46 5.60 -18.68
CA LYS A 454 29.85 4.21 -18.42
C LYS A 454 30.80 3.65 -19.48
N LYS A 455 30.60 3.99 -20.75
CA LYS A 455 31.50 3.60 -21.82
C LYS A 455 32.88 4.28 -21.72
N GLN A 456 32.94 5.55 -21.33
CA GLN A 456 34.18 6.28 -21.09
C GLN A 456 34.98 5.67 -19.94
N THR A 457 34.32 5.34 -18.83
CA THR A 457 34.97 4.70 -17.66
C THR A 457 35.48 3.30 -17.99
N ALA A 458 34.74 2.53 -18.82
CA ALA A 458 35.18 1.20 -19.28
C ALA A 458 36.36 1.24 -20.27
N ASN A 459 36.53 2.34 -21.02
CA ASN A 459 37.61 2.52 -21.98
C ASN A 459 38.86 3.22 -21.39
N THR A 460 38.82 3.63 -20.12
CA THR A 460 40.02 4.14 -19.44
C THR A 460 40.81 2.94 -18.95
N PRO A 461 42.04 2.64 -19.51
CA PRO A 461 42.83 1.51 -19.05
C PRO A 461 43.15 1.73 -17.57
N GLU A 462 42.92 0.69 -16.72
CA GLU A 462 43.46 0.64 -15.38
C GLU A 462 44.96 0.93 -15.47
N ILE A 463 45.38 2.12 -15.05
CA ILE A 463 46.76 2.40 -14.76
C ILE A 463 47.07 1.50 -13.55
N THR A 464 47.59 0.31 -13.87
CA THR A 464 48.16 -0.63 -12.94
C THR A 464 49.18 0.13 -12.09
N THR A 465 48.80 0.45 -10.87
CA THR A 465 49.75 0.83 -9.79
C THR A 465 50.51 -0.43 -9.38
N ASN A 466 51.28 -0.94 -10.31
CA ASN A 466 52.31 -1.95 -10.10
C ASN A 466 53.69 -1.24 -9.96
N ASN A 467 53.83 -0.47 -8.87
CA ASN A 467 55.17 0.04 -8.49
C ASN A 467 55.19 0.30 -6.99
N LYS A 468 55.20 -0.76 -6.19
CA LYS A 468 55.75 -0.76 -4.81
C LYS A 468 56.01 -2.18 -4.33
N ALA A 469 56.85 -2.91 -5.04
CA ALA A 469 57.44 -4.15 -4.50
C ALA A 469 58.84 -4.36 -5.11
N SER A 470 59.74 -3.41 -4.92
CA SER A 470 61.17 -3.62 -5.15
C SER A 470 61.99 -2.49 -4.46
N ALA A 471 62.00 -2.46 -3.16
CA ALA A 471 63.01 -1.75 -2.38
C ALA A 471 62.90 -2.12 -0.89
N VAL A 472 63.21 -3.38 -0.53
CA VAL A 472 63.79 -3.75 0.75
C VAL A 472 64.57 -5.04 0.54
N THR A 473 65.81 -4.91 0.04
CA THR A 473 66.92 -5.80 0.28
C THR A 473 68.15 -4.95 0.11
N LEU A 474 68.62 -4.42 1.24
CA LEU A 474 70.03 -4.25 1.64
C LEU A 474 70.03 -3.80 3.10
#